data_576de87f2debf504a28b3d98c640c5ee
#
_entry.id   576de87f2debf504a28b3d98c640c5ee
#
_cell.length_a   1.000
_cell.length_b   1.000
_cell.length_c   1.000
_cell.angle_alpha   90.00
_cell.angle_beta   90.00
_cell.angle_gamma   90.00
#
_symmetry.space_group_name_H-M   'P 1'
#
loop_
_entity.id
_entity.type
_entity.pdbx_description
1 polymer ?
#
loop_
_entity_poly.entity_id
_entity_poly.type
_entity_poly.pdbx_seq_one_letter_code
_entity_poly.pdbx_strand_id
1 'polypeptide(L)'
;MTSLSLYTIAAEHRAMIDRLMDTQDDQQVISDTIEAVSFPLEIKAQNVAYAIKNLEATAAAIKSAENEMAARRKAIENRALNIKTYLQTCKIGRAHV
;
A
#
# COMPACT_ATOMS: atom_id res chain seq x y z
N MET A 1 1.88 -38.69 -7.85
CA MET A 1 1.86 -38.29 -6.45
C MET A 1 2.55 -36.98 -6.21
N THR A 2 3.76 -36.85 -6.71
CA THR A 2 4.55 -35.65 -6.45
C THR A 2 3.93 -34.37 -7.03
N SER A 3 3.34 -34.44 -8.23
CA SER A 3 2.75 -33.26 -8.85
C SER A 3 1.55 -32.73 -8.06
N LEU A 4 0.71 -33.63 -7.57
CA LEU A 4 -0.45 -33.25 -6.76
C LEU A 4 0.00 -32.63 -5.42
N SER A 5 1.01 -33.23 -4.80
CA SER A 5 1.59 -32.70 -3.57
C SER A 5 2.19 -31.32 -3.79
N LEU A 6 2.87 -31.11 -4.91
CA LEU A 6 3.44 -29.81 -5.24
C LEU A 6 2.38 -28.74 -5.43
N TYR A 7 1.29 -29.07 -6.11
CA TYR A 7 0.18 -28.13 -6.27
C TYR A 7 -0.45 -27.78 -4.93
N THR A 8 -0.63 -28.76 -4.07
CA THR A 8 -1.20 -28.54 -2.74
C THR A 8 -0.30 -27.64 -1.92
N ILE A 9 1.00 -27.88 -1.94
CA ILE A 9 1.98 -27.06 -1.23
C ILE A 9 1.97 -25.63 -1.76
N ALA A 10 1.96 -25.46 -3.07
CA ALA A 10 1.92 -24.14 -3.69
C ALA A 10 0.66 -23.37 -3.29
N ALA A 11 -0.48 -24.05 -3.26
CA ALA A 11 -1.75 -23.44 -2.86
C ALA A 11 -1.72 -23.02 -1.39
N GLU A 12 -1.15 -23.87 -0.52
CA GLU A 12 -1.03 -23.56 0.90
C GLU A 12 -0.07 -22.40 1.17
N HIS A 13 1.03 -22.34 0.41
CA HIS A 13 1.96 -21.21 0.48
C HIS A 13 1.25 -19.91 0.14
N ARG A 14 0.53 -19.91 -0.95
CA ARG A 14 -0.20 -18.73 -1.41
C ARG A 14 -1.25 -18.31 -0.40
N ALA A 15 -1.99 -19.27 0.14
CA ALA A 15 -3.00 -18.99 1.15
C ALA A 15 -2.41 -18.38 2.40
N MET A 16 -1.26 -18.88 2.85
CA MET A 16 -0.57 -18.34 4.00
C MET A 16 -0.10 -16.92 3.75
N ILE A 17 0.52 -16.69 2.59
CA ILE A 17 1.00 -15.36 2.22
C ILE A 17 -0.16 -14.37 2.13
N ASP A 18 -1.24 -14.77 1.48
CA ASP A 18 -2.42 -13.91 1.34
C ASP A 18 -3.01 -13.56 2.69
N ARG A 19 -3.09 -14.52 3.60
CA ARG A 19 -3.59 -14.26 4.95
C ARG A 19 -2.68 -13.30 5.72
N LEU A 20 -1.38 -13.48 5.61
CA LEU A 20 -0.42 -12.59 6.26
C LEU A 20 -0.53 -11.16 5.73
N MET A 21 -0.73 -11.02 4.43
CA MET A 21 -0.86 -9.70 3.82
C MET A 21 -2.18 -9.03 4.18
N ASP A 22 -3.21 -9.81 4.46
CA ASP A 22 -4.55 -9.32 4.79
C ASP A 22 -4.79 -9.18 6.29
N THR A 23 -3.88 -9.71 7.10
CA THR A 23 -4.00 -9.69 8.55
C THR A 23 -3.80 -8.27 9.09
N GLN A 24 -4.62 -7.91 10.07
CA GLN A 24 -4.45 -6.63 10.76
C GLN A 24 -3.34 -6.75 11.81
N ASP A 25 -3.07 -5.67 12.51
CA ASP A 25 -1.90 -5.52 13.39
C ASP A 25 -1.95 -6.39 14.65
N ASP A 26 -2.59 -7.53 14.62
CA ASP A 26 -2.70 -8.44 15.76
C ASP A 26 -1.65 -9.54 15.66
N GLN A 27 -0.68 -9.49 16.54
CA GLN A 27 0.40 -10.50 16.58
C GLN A 27 -0.12 -11.90 16.83
N GLN A 28 -1.20 -12.05 17.58
CA GLN A 28 -1.78 -13.36 17.83
C GLN A 28 -2.34 -13.98 16.55
N VAL A 29 -3.02 -13.19 15.74
CA VAL A 29 -3.56 -13.66 14.46
C VAL A 29 -2.42 -14.04 13.52
N ILE A 30 -1.37 -13.24 13.49
CA ILE A 30 -0.18 -13.54 12.68
C ILE A 30 0.45 -14.85 13.12
N SER A 31 0.65 -15.02 14.42
CA SER A 31 1.23 -16.22 14.98
C SER A 31 0.38 -17.45 14.64
N ASP A 32 -0.93 -17.34 14.84
CA ASP A 32 -1.87 -18.45 14.56
C ASP A 32 -1.86 -18.80 13.07
N THR A 33 -1.78 -17.81 12.21
CA THR A 33 -1.74 -18.01 10.76
C THR A 33 -0.49 -18.78 10.35
N ILE A 34 0.65 -18.41 10.91
CA ILE A 34 1.93 -19.08 10.61
C ILE A 34 1.93 -20.49 11.16
N GLU A 35 1.42 -20.69 12.38
CA GLU A 35 1.39 -22.00 13.02
C GLU A 35 0.38 -22.96 12.40
N ALA A 36 -0.65 -22.43 11.73
CA ALA A 36 -1.71 -23.24 11.15
C ALA A 36 -1.23 -24.11 9.99
N VAL A 37 -0.13 -23.77 9.34
CA VAL A 37 0.39 -24.54 8.22
C VAL A 37 1.49 -25.48 8.65
N SER A 38 1.51 -26.67 8.04
CA SER A 38 2.44 -27.73 8.40
C SER A 38 3.64 -27.74 7.47
N PHE A 39 4.34 -26.61 7.40
CA PHE A 39 5.56 -26.48 6.59
C PHE A 39 6.78 -26.53 7.50
N PRO A 40 7.93 -26.95 6.95
CA PRO A 40 9.21 -26.78 7.66
C PRO A 40 9.43 -25.31 8.00
N LEU A 41 10.11 -25.08 9.11
CA LEU A 41 10.37 -23.73 9.61
C LEU A 41 11.06 -22.85 8.58
N GLU A 42 11.98 -23.43 7.83
CA GLU A 42 12.72 -22.69 6.79
C GLU A 42 11.78 -22.16 5.71
N ILE A 43 10.81 -22.97 5.30
CA ILE A 43 9.83 -22.58 4.28
C ILE A 43 8.88 -21.53 4.84
N LYS A 44 8.45 -21.71 6.09
CA LYS A 44 7.62 -20.70 6.76
C LYS A 44 8.34 -19.37 6.83
N ALA A 45 9.61 -19.37 7.17
CA ALA A 45 10.41 -18.16 7.26
C ALA A 45 10.53 -17.47 5.90
N GLN A 46 10.73 -18.23 4.84
CA GLN A 46 10.78 -17.68 3.49
C GLN A 46 9.45 -17.03 3.09
N ASN A 47 8.34 -17.70 3.41
CA ASN A 47 7.01 -17.18 3.09
C ASN A 47 6.69 -15.92 3.86
N VAL A 48 7.08 -15.88 5.13
CA VAL A 48 6.89 -14.68 5.97
C VAL A 48 7.74 -13.53 5.41
N ALA A 49 8.98 -13.80 5.06
CA ALA A 49 9.86 -12.79 4.46
C ALA A 49 9.28 -12.26 3.15
N TYR A 50 8.72 -13.13 2.34
CA TYR A 50 8.08 -12.73 1.08
C TYR A 50 6.88 -11.82 1.34
N ALA A 51 6.05 -12.17 2.32
CA ALA A 51 4.90 -11.35 2.70
C ALA A 51 5.34 -9.97 3.18
N ILE A 52 6.40 -9.92 4.00
CA ILE A 52 6.95 -8.67 4.51
C ILE A 52 7.41 -7.78 3.34
N LYS A 53 8.17 -8.35 2.41
CA LYS A 53 8.65 -7.61 1.26
C LYS A 53 7.52 -7.07 0.41
N ASN A 54 6.47 -7.86 0.22
CA ASN A 54 5.31 -7.41 -0.55
C ASN A 54 4.58 -6.27 0.14
N LEU A 55 4.40 -6.36 1.46
CA LEU A 55 3.77 -5.29 2.22
C LEU A 55 4.60 -4.01 2.17
N GLU A 56 5.91 -4.13 2.33
CA GLU A 56 6.80 -2.99 2.25
C GLU A 56 6.79 -2.34 0.86
N ALA A 57 6.78 -3.16 -0.19
CA ALA A 57 6.71 -2.65 -1.56
C ALA A 57 5.38 -1.94 -1.81
N THR A 58 4.29 -2.50 -1.31
CA THR A 58 2.97 -1.88 -1.43
C THR A 58 2.93 -0.55 -0.69
N ALA A 59 3.47 -0.51 0.53
CA ALA A 59 3.53 0.72 1.31
C ALA A 59 4.37 1.78 0.59
N ALA A 60 5.50 1.40 0.00
CA ALA A 60 6.34 2.32 -0.76
C ALA A 60 5.61 2.88 -1.98
N ALA A 61 4.86 2.03 -2.69
CA ALA A 61 4.08 2.46 -3.84
C ALA A 61 2.98 3.44 -3.43
N ILE A 62 2.31 3.19 -2.32
CA ILE A 62 1.28 4.09 -1.79
C ILE A 62 1.91 5.43 -1.40
N LYS A 63 3.05 5.40 -0.73
CA LYS A 63 3.74 6.63 -0.34
C LYS A 63 4.13 7.46 -1.55
N SER A 64 4.61 6.81 -2.61
CA SER A 64 4.94 7.49 -3.86
C SER A 64 3.71 8.13 -4.48
N ALA A 65 2.58 7.41 -4.50
CA ALA A 65 1.33 7.93 -5.01
C ALA A 65 0.83 9.11 -4.16
N GLU A 66 0.96 9.02 -2.84
CA GLU A 66 0.59 10.13 -1.95
C GLU A 66 1.42 11.38 -2.23
N ASN A 67 2.72 11.21 -2.45
CA ASN A 67 3.62 12.32 -2.75
C ASN A 67 3.24 12.98 -4.09
N GLU A 68 2.91 12.19 -5.09
CA GLU A 68 2.46 12.70 -6.38
C GLU A 68 1.13 13.45 -6.25
N MET A 69 0.21 12.89 -5.49
CA MET A 69 -1.09 13.52 -5.25
C MET A 69 -0.94 14.81 -4.47
N ALA A 70 -0.05 14.84 -3.48
CA ALA A 70 0.23 16.06 -2.72
C ALA A 70 0.81 17.15 -3.62
N ALA A 71 1.71 16.79 -4.52
CA ALA A 71 2.29 17.74 -5.48
C ALA A 71 1.22 18.31 -6.41
N ARG A 72 0.34 17.45 -6.91
CA ARG A 72 -0.78 17.89 -7.77
C ARG A 72 -1.72 18.81 -7.01
N ARG A 73 -2.05 18.46 -5.79
CA ARG A 73 -2.92 19.28 -4.95
C ARG A 73 -2.32 20.67 -4.75
N LYS A 74 -1.04 20.75 -4.42
CA LYS A 74 -0.35 22.03 -4.24
C LYS A 74 -0.35 22.86 -5.52
N ALA A 75 -0.12 22.23 -6.66
CA ALA A 75 -0.15 22.93 -7.94
C ALA A 75 -1.54 23.50 -8.22
N ILE A 76 -2.59 22.73 -7.93
CA ILE A 76 -3.97 23.18 -8.13
C ILE A 76 -4.31 24.32 -7.16
N GLU A 77 -3.90 24.18 -5.89
CA GLU A 77 -4.11 25.23 -4.90
C GLU A 77 -3.41 26.54 -5.29
N ASN A 78 -2.19 26.45 -5.79
CA ASN A 78 -1.44 27.62 -6.26
C ASN A 78 -2.12 28.28 -7.44
N ARG A 79 -2.65 27.46 -8.36
CA ARG A 79 -3.38 27.99 -9.53
C ARG A 79 -4.64 28.72 -9.07
N ALA A 80 -5.37 28.13 -8.12
CA ALA A 80 -6.57 28.76 -7.57
C ALA A 80 -6.22 30.08 -6.90
N LEU A 81 -5.14 30.10 -6.11
CA LEU A 81 -4.68 31.30 -5.43
C LEU A 81 -4.31 32.39 -6.44
N ASN A 82 -3.58 32.00 -7.50
CA ASN A 82 -3.18 32.97 -8.53
C ASN A 82 -4.39 33.57 -9.26
N ILE A 83 -5.39 32.76 -9.52
CA ILE A 83 -6.62 33.23 -10.17
C ILE A 83 -7.39 34.16 -9.22
N LYS A 84 -7.47 33.81 -7.94
CA LYS A 84 -8.11 34.67 -6.93
C LYS A 84 -7.40 36.02 -6.84
N THR A 85 -6.09 35.99 -6.79
CA THR A 85 -5.28 37.21 -6.71
C THR A 85 -5.50 38.07 -7.93
N TYR A 86 -5.51 37.48 -9.11
CA TYR A 86 -5.80 38.20 -10.33
C TYR A 86 -7.18 38.85 -10.31
N LEU A 87 -8.18 38.08 -9.89
CA LEU A 87 -9.56 38.57 -9.78
C LEU A 87 -9.67 39.74 -8.82
N GLN A 88 -9.04 39.63 -7.65
CA GLN A 88 -9.05 40.70 -6.67
C GLN A 88 -8.38 41.98 -7.21
N THR A 89 -7.27 41.82 -7.88
CA THR A 89 -6.56 42.93 -8.47
C THR A 89 -7.41 43.61 -9.53
N CYS A 90 -8.02 42.84 -10.41
CA CYS A 90 -8.91 43.38 -11.46
C CYS A 90 -10.14 44.04 -10.85
N LYS A 91 -10.73 43.43 -9.85
CA LYS A 91 -11.91 43.96 -9.17
C LYS A 91 -11.62 45.28 -8.50
N ILE A 92 -10.49 45.36 -7.80
CA ILE A 92 -10.06 46.60 -7.12
C ILE A 92 -9.80 47.69 -8.18
N GLY A 93 -9.09 47.33 -9.25
CA GLY A 93 -8.85 48.26 -10.36
C GLY A 93 -10.13 48.80 -10.97
N ARG A 94 -11.10 47.93 -11.18
CA ARG A 94 -12.42 48.32 -11.71
C ARG A 94 -13.21 49.16 -10.73
N ALA A 95 -13.08 48.85 -9.44
CA ALA A 95 -13.78 49.61 -8.42
C ALA A 95 -13.32 51.06 -8.39
N HIS A 96 -12.09 51.30 -8.80
CA HIS A 96 -11.54 52.66 -8.84
C HIS A 96 -11.87 53.40 -10.16
N VAL A 97 -12.40 52.70 -11.09
CA VAL A 97 -12.86 53.28 -12.34
C VAL A 97 -14.32 53.68 -12.23
#